data_14518de8c61503561b31b7ce60d39cd5
#
_entry.id   14518de8c61503561b31b7ce60d39cd5
#
_cell.length_a   1.000
_cell.length_b   1.000
_cell.length_c   1.000
_cell.angle_alpha   90.00
_cell.angle_beta   90.00
_cell.angle_gamma   90.00
#
_symmetry.space_group_name_H-M   'P 1'
#
loop_
_entity.id
_entity.type
_entity.pdbx_description
1 polymer ?
#
loop_
_entity_poly.entity_id
_entity_poly.type
_entity_poly.pdbx_seq_one_letter_code
_entity_poly.pdbx_strand_id
1 'polypeptide(L)'
;MAQTSNNTDVFAQTVVGGGSSSTLFAGFFGDGSDGDVTITTPVTLARDWYYNNLTIDTGGTLKPRGQHVFVKNVLTVNPGVSINDDGVAGGTGVSGGTALSSISNGFGAGSGAGGAGRTTTGVGNAGATSSNCSTNLLGQAPQGGVGGGVSAPVVAGGSAGAAPSPTIPQRWPSLASMLTARLYNASSTWNGGSGGGGGGCDLTGGTGSSGNGGSGGGIVWIAAKTIVNNGVISANGGAGGNAVATGTASAGGGAGGGGGLVGIITQTTGSYGVVTASAGLGGTGAGIAPTAPVSGKDGTVHFLVLA
;
A
#
# COMPACT_ATOMS: atom_id res chain seq x y z
N MET A 1 -14.78 -20.82 6.70
CA MET A 1 -15.49 -19.99 5.72
C MET A 1 -14.65 -18.73 5.56
N ALA A 2 -13.97 -18.59 4.44
CA ALA A 2 -13.15 -17.41 4.14
C ALA A 2 -14.08 -16.31 3.62
N GLN A 3 -14.17 -15.21 4.34
CA GLN A 3 -14.91 -14.03 3.91
C GLN A 3 -13.97 -13.17 3.05
N THR A 4 -14.09 -13.31 1.73
CA THR A 4 -13.46 -12.40 0.79
C THR A 4 -14.30 -11.14 0.70
N SER A 5 -13.97 -10.11 1.48
CA SER A 5 -14.55 -8.79 1.27
C SER A 5 -13.70 -8.02 0.28
N ASN A 6 -14.01 -8.16 -1.00
CA ASN A 6 -13.56 -7.18 -2.00
C ASN A 6 -14.37 -5.90 -1.75
N ASN A 7 -13.84 -5.01 -0.93
CA ASN A 7 -14.44 -3.69 -0.74
C ASN A 7 -14.00 -2.77 -1.87
N THR A 8 -14.49 -3.04 -3.08
CA THR A 8 -14.34 -2.15 -4.23
C THR A 8 -15.58 -1.26 -4.27
N ASP A 9 -15.60 -0.25 -3.43
CA ASP A 9 -16.67 0.75 -3.47
C ASP A 9 -16.43 1.68 -4.68
N VAL A 10 -17.03 1.34 -5.81
CA VAL A 10 -17.07 2.20 -6.99
C VAL A 10 -18.18 3.23 -6.80
N PHE A 11 -17.83 4.45 -6.44
CA PHE A 11 -18.77 5.57 -6.42
C PHE A 11 -18.61 6.41 -7.69
N ALA A 12 -19.54 6.27 -8.60
CA ALA A 12 -19.74 7.23 -9.69
C ALA A 12 -20.61 8.38 -9.17
N GLN A 13 -19.99 9.50 -8.78
CA GLN A 13 -20.72 10.72 -8.48
C GLN A 13 -20.76 11.59 -9.73
N THR A 14 -21.90 11.63 -10.39
CA THR A 14 -22.14 12.51 -11.54
C THR A 14 -22.42 13.94 -11.02
N VAL A 15 -21.49 14.84 -11.23
CA VAL A 15 -21.71 16.27 -10.98
C VAL A 15 -22.32 16.88 -12.24
N VAL A 16 -23.64 17.04 -12.27
CA VAL A 16 -24.34 17.71 -13.37
C VAL A 16 -24.29 19.23 -13.16
N GLY A 17 -23.30 19.90 -13.74
CA GLY A 17 -23.27 21.34 -13.87
C GLY A 17 -23.86 21.74 -15.23
N GLY A 18 -24.86 22.60 -15.23
CA GLY A 18 -25.58 23.07 -16.46
C GLY A 18 -24.77 24.05 -17.32
N GLY A 19 -23.52 23.75 -17.59
CA GLY A 19 -22.65 24.45 -18.56
C GLY A 19 -21.74 23.44 -19.22
N SER A 20 -21.22 23.72 -20.41
CA SER A 20 -20.38 22.72 -21.12
C SER A 20 -19.25 22.21 -20.19
N SER A 21 -19.35 20.99 -19.75
CA SER A 21 -18.52 20.35 -18.70
C SER A 21 -17.02 20.33 -19.04
N SER A 22 -16.66 20.60 -20.29
CA SER A 22 -15.28 20.58 -20.77
C SER A 22 -14.38 21.68 -20.21
N THR A 23 -14.95 22.80 -19.75
CA THR A 23 -14.16 23.94 -19.25
C THR A 23 -13.95 23.95 -17.74
N LEU A 24 -14.86 23.36 -16.96
CA LEU A 24 -14.78 23.33 -15.49
C LEU A 24 -13.61 22.49 -14.97
N PHE A 25 -13.18 21.46 -15.71
CA PHE A 25 -12.14 20.53 -15.29
C PHE A 25 -10.86 20.60 -16.15
N ALA A 26 -10.77 21.53 -17.11
CA ALA A 26 -9.65 21.61 -18.05
C ALA A 26 -8.26 21.71 -17.37
N GLY A 27 -8.16 22.30 -16.20
CA GLY A 27 -6.92 22.39 -15.42
C GLY A 27 -6.75 21.32 -14.35
N PHE A 28 -7.73 20.46 -14.15
CA PHE A 28 -7.72 19.50 -13.06
C PHE A 28 -6.72 18.36 -13.30
N PHE A 29 -6.56 17.94 -14.55
CA PHE A 29 -5.65 16.85 -14.95
C PHE A 29 -4.21 17.33 -15.22
N GLY A 30 -3.87 18.55 -14.80
CA GLY A 30 -2.58 19.17 -15.05
C GLY A 30 -2.52 19.91 -16.40
N ASP A 31 -1.41 20.61 -16.60
CA ASP A 31 -1.18 21.44 -17.79
C ASP A 31 -0.45 20.70 -18.93
N GLY A 32 0.09 19.53 -18.65
CA GLY A 32 0.87 18.73 -19.62
C GLY A 32 2.30 19.25 -19.84
N SER A 33 2.82 20.06 -18.91
CA SER A 33 4.12 20.73 -19.06
C SER A 33 5.31 19.78 -19.15
N ASP A 34 5.20 18.56 -18.61
CA ASP A 34 6.23 17.52 -18.72
C ASP A 34 6.17 16.75 -20.06
N GLY A 35 5.20 17.07 -20.94
CA GLY A 35 5.09 16.51 -22.29
C GLY A 35 4.59 15.07 -22.34
N ASP A 36 4.81 14.45 -23.50
CA ASP A 36 4.49 13.03 -23.73
C ASP A 36 5.66 12.17 -23.25
N VAL A 37 5.38 11.23 -22.35
CA VAL A 37 6.42 10.38 -21.75
C VAL A 37 6.04 8.91 -21.88
N THR A 38 7.02 8.10 -22.30
CA THR A 38 6.94 6.63 -22.27
C THR A 38 8.00 6.10 -21.30
N ILE A 39 7.54 5.34 -20.30
CA ILE A 39 8.37 4.72 -19.27
C ILE A 39 8.61 3.26 -19.64
N THR A 40 9.86 2.90 -19.96
CA THR A 40 10.29 1.54 -20.34
C THR A 40 11.27 0.92 -19.33
N THR A 41 11.59 1.62 -18.26
CA THR A 41 12.44 1.16 -17.14
C THR A 41 11.83 1.60 -15.82
N PRO A 42 12.20 1.01 -14.68
CA PRO A 42 11.68 1.44 -13.38
C PRO A 42 12.03 2.90 -13.06
N VAL A 43 11.02 3.71 -12.77
CA VAL A 43 11.13 5.12 -12.39
C VAL A 43 10.47 5.35 -11.04
N THR A 44 11.16 6.07 -10.14
CA THR A 44 10.59 6.55 -8.87
C THR A 44 10.45 8.07 -8.96
N LEU A 45 9.26 8.58 -8.66
CA LEU A 45 9.01 10.02 -8.70
C LEU A 45 9.67 10.72 -7.51
N ALA A 46 10.24 11.90 -7.77
CA ALA A 46 10.80 12.80 -6.75
C ALA A 46 9.99 14.09 -6.59
N ARG A 47 8.99 14.32 -7.42
CA ARG A 47 8.06 15.45 -7.40
C ARG A 47 6.74 15.06 -8.04
N ASP A 48 5.74 15.90 -7.97
CA ASP A 48 4.53 15.81 -8.78
C ASP A 48 4.90 16.02 -10.26
N TRP A 49 4.23 15.27 -11.13
CA TRP A 49 4.45 15.32 -12.58
C TRP A 49 3.17 15.63 -13.32
N TYR A 50 3.29 16.43 -14.40
CA TYR A 50 2.20 16.98 -15.20
C TYR A 50 2.36 16.55 -16.66
N TYR A 51 2.12 15.27 -16.94
CA TYR A 51 2.27 14.69 -18.28
C TYR A 51 1.16 15.17 -19.23
N ASN A 52 1.49 15.34 -20.51
CA ASN A 52 0.51 15.51 -21.56
C ASN A 52 -0.16 14.15 -21.89
N ASN A 53 0.65 13.15 -22.25
CA ASN A 53 0.29 11.73 -22.25
C ASN A 53 1.35 10.94 -21.48
N LEU A 54 0.93 9.86 -20.80
CA LEU A 54 1.83 8.97 -20.10
C LEU A 54 1.57 7.53 -20.52
N THR A 55 2.62 6.85 -20.98
CA THR A 55 2.58 5.42 -21.30
C THR A 55 3.59 4.67 -20.43
N ILE A 56 3.11 3.64 -19.74
CA ILE A 56 3.98 2.66 -19.09
C ILE A 56 4.06 1.47 -20.03
N ASP A 57 5.24 1.19 -20.56
CA ASP A 57 5.46 0.17 -21.57
C ASP A 57 6.42 -0.92 -21.07
N THR A 58 6.61 -1.96 -21.87
CA THR A 58 7.40 -3.15 -21.52
C THR A 58 8.72 -2.82 -20.83
N GLY A 59 8.93 -3.42 -19.65
CA GLY A 59 10.06 -3.14 -18.75
C GLY A 59 9.85 -1.97 -17.82
N GLY A 60 8.83 -1.14 -18.05
CA GLY A 60 8.52 0.05 -17.23
C GLY A 60 7.82 -0.30 -15.93
N THR A 61 8.12 0.45 -14.91
CA THR A 61 7.36 0.51 -13.64
C THR A 61 7.42 1.94 -13.13
N LEU A 62 6.29 2.51 -12.76
CA LEU A 62 6.23 3.81 -12.13
C LEU A 62 5.95 3.66 -10.64
N LYS A 63 6.81 4.23 -9.79
CA LYS A 63 6.64 4.30 -8.32
C LYS A 63 6.38 5.74 -7.89
N PRO A 64 5.13 6.11 -7.62
CA PRO A 64 4.78 7.50 -7.26
C PRO A 64 5.35 7.94 -5.92
N ARG A 65 5.46 7.06 -4.93
CA ARG A 65 5.99 7.38 -3.59
C ARG A 65 5.27 8.55 -2.92
N GLY A 66 3.95 8.61 -3.05
CA GLY A 66 3.14 9.68 -2.50
C GLY A 66 3.19 10.99 -3.29
N GLN A 67 3.78 11.02 -4.49
CA GLN A 67 3.67 12.14 -5.43
C GLN A 67 2.42 11.99 -6.30
N HIS A 68 1.90 13.12 -6.78
CA HIS A 68 0.78 13.13 -7.69
C HIS A 68 1.21 12.85 -9.13
N VAL A 69 0.39 12.07 -9.83
CA VAL A 69 0.53 11.82 -11.27
C VAL A 69 -0.64 12.49 -11.98
N PHE A 70 -0.37 13.60 -12.64
CA PHE A 70 -1.35 14.29 -13.47
C PHE A 70 -1.11 13.93 -14.94
N VAL A 71 -2.19 13.57 -15.65
CA VAL A 71 -2.13 13.26 -17.09
C VAL A 71 -3.25 14.02 -17.80
N LYS A 72 -2.88 15.04 -18.55
CA LYS A 72 -3.79 15.95 -19.22
C LYS A 72 -4.73 15.25 -20.21
N ASN A 73 -4.24 14.22 -20.90
CA ASN A 73 -5.01 13.48 -21.89
C ASN A 73 -5.13 12.00 -21.51
N VAL A 74 -4.22 11.13 -21.96
CA VAL A 74 -4.33 9.68 -21.82
C VAL A 74 -3.20 9.10 -20.99
N LEU A 75 -3.58 8.34 -19.97
CA LEU A 75 -2.70 7.40 -19.27
C LEU A 75 -2.92 6.01 -19.87
N THR A 76 -1.84 5.41 -20.37
CA THR A 76 -1.83 4.02 -20.86
C THR A 76 -0.89 3.19 -19.99
N VAL A 77 -1.40 2.08 -19.42
CA VAL A 77 -0.59 1.09 -18.72
C VAL A 77 -0.72 -0.22 -19.51
N ASN A 78 0.35 -0.61 -20.18
CA ASN A 78 0.35 -1.80 -21.05
C ASN A 78 0.33 -3.11 -20.24
N PRO A 79 0.00 -4.26 -20.86
CA PRO A 79 0.03 -5.55 -20.18
C PRO A 79 1.43 -5.88 -19.62
N GLY A 80 1.47 -6.47 -18.42
CA GLY A 80 2.71 -6.92 -17.77
C GLY A 80 3.56 -5.84 -17.11
N VAL A 81 3.08 -4.58 -17.10
CA VAL A 81 3.75 -3.46 -16.41
C VAL A 81 2.86 -2.85 -15.33
N SER A 82 3.41 -1.95 -14.50
CA SER A 82 2.65 -1.44 -13.36
C SER A 82 2.97 0.01 -13.00
N ILE A 83 1.97 0.64 -12.37
CA ILE A 83 2.15 1.80 -11.50
C ILE A 83 1.91 1.30 -10.07
N ASN A 84 2.94 1.27 -9.22
CA ASN A 84 2.78 0.69 -7.89
C ASN A 84 3.57 1.40 -6.81
N ASP A 85 3.03 1.31 -5.60
CA ASP A 85 3.70 1.65 -4.36
C ASP A 85 3.49 0.54 -3.33
N ASP A 86 3.77 -0.71 -3.77
CA ASP A 86 3.60 -1.91 -2.97
C ASP A 86 4.62 -1.99 -1.84
N GLY A 87 4.20 -2.51 -0.71
CA GLY A 87 5.03 -2.76 0.45
C GLY A 87 6.12 -3.80 0.17
N VAL A 88 7.21 -3.70 0.91
CA VAL A 88 8.35 -4.60 0.81
C VAL A 88 8.08 -5.85 1.63
N ALA A 89 8.29 -7.03 1.03
CA ALA A 89 8.14 -8.30 1.73
C ALA A 89 9.18 -8.44 2.85
N GLY A 90 8.78 -9.07 3.95
CA GLY A 90 9.69 -9.53 4.99
C GLY A 90 10.53 -10.72 4.49
N GLY A 91 11.79 -10.78 4.91
CA GLY A 91 12.66 -11.93 4.70
C GLY A 91 12.68 -12.85 5.91
N THR A 92 13.66 -13.74 5.97
CA THR A 92 13.97 -14.55 7.14
C THR A 92 15.05 -13.86 7.98
N GLY A 93 14.94 -13.84 9.31
CA GLY A 93 15.97 -13.31 10.19
C GLY A 93 15.61 -11.99 10.90
N VAL A 94 16.56 -11.04 11.02
CA VAL A 94 16.49 -9.92 11.95
C VAL A 94 16.01 -8.57 11.36
N SER A 95 15.67 -8.53 10.08
CA SER A 95 15.24 -7.28 9.43
C SER A 95 13.85 -7.40 8.82
N GLY A 96 12.88 -6.66 9.34
CA GLY A 96 11.53 -6.57 8.77
C GLY A 96 11.52 -5.91 7.38
N GLY A 97 10.39 -6.00 6.68
CA GLY A 97 10.18 -5.28 5.43
C GLY A 97 10.39 -3.77 5.63
N THR A 98 11.21 -3.17 4.79
CA THR A 98 11.55 -1.75 4.89
C THR A 98 10.30 -0.88 4.66
N ALA A 99 10.09 0.12 5.51
CA ALA A 99 9.04 1.10 5.29
C ALA A 99 9.23 1.82 3.96
N LEU A 100 8.14 2.08 3.27
CA LEU A 100 8.15 3.00 2.15
C LEU A 100 8.20 4.42 2.70
N SER A 101 9.33 5.10 2.52
CA SER A 101 9.42 6.50 2.92
C SER A 101 8.53 7.35 2.01
N SER A 102 7.80 8.30 2.60
CA SER A 102 7.32 9.44 1.84
C SER A 102 8.54 10.26 1.39
N ILE A 103 8.55 10.68 0.13
CA ILE A 103 9.57 11.62 -0.34
C ILE A 103 9.23 12.99 0.25
N SER A 104 10.26 13.76 0.63
CA SER A 104 10.11 15.15 1.05
C SER A 104 9.23 15.92 0.04
N ASN A 105 8.18 16.56 0.52
CA ASN A 105 7.12 17.20 -0.26
C ASN A 105 6.11 16.24 -0.93
N GLY A 106 6.12 14.95 -0.62
CA GLY A 106 5.05 14.03 -1.02
C GLY A 106 3.74 14.33 -0.27
N PHE A 107 2.65 14.05 -0.94
CA PHE A 107 1.28 14.31 -0.50
C PHE A 107 0.83 13.41 0.66
N GLY A 108 1.46 12.28 0.85
CA GLY A 108 1.06 11.27 1.85
C GLY A 108 2.14 10.89 2.83
N ALA A 109 1.71 10.40 3.97
CA ALA A 109 2.61 9.77 4.94
C ALA A 109 3.08 8.41 4.42
N GLY A 110 4.31 8.03 4.73
CA GLY A 110 4.88 6.74 4.38
C GLY A 110 4.16 5.56 5.01
N SER A 111 4.48 4.36 4.57
CA SER A 111 3.99 3.13 5.18
C SER A 111 4.77 2.73 6.44
N GLY A 112 4.21 1.84 7.25
CA GLY A 112 4.90 1.26 8.41
C GLY A 112 5.87 0.14 8.00
N ALA A 113 7.04 0.08 8.63
CA ALA A 113 7.99 -1.02 8.47
C ALA A 113 7.45 -2.32 9.08
N GLY A 114 7.81 -3.46 8.51
CA GLY A 114 7.57 -4.76 9.12
C GLY A 114 8.41 -4.97 10.39
N GLY A 115 7.87 -5.69 11.35
CA GLY A 115 8.59 -6.11 12.55
C GLY A 115 9.68 -7.14 12.24
N ALA A 116 10.83 -7.02 12.88
CA ALA A 116 11.88 -8.01 12.72
C ALA A 116 11.52 -9.35 13.38
N GLY A 117 11.86 -10.44 12.74
CA GLY A 117 11.84 -11.77 13.31
C GLY A 117 12.99 -11.98 14.31
N ARG A 118 13.17 -13.22 14.78
CA ARG A 118 14.17 -13.60 15.75
C ARG A 118 15.11 -14.67 15.22
N THR A 119 16.36 -14.57 15.62
CA THR A 119 17.40 -15.60 15.48
C THR A 119 17.84 -16.19 16.82
N THR A 120 17.16 -15.80 17.89
CA THR A 120 17.31 -16.33 19.25
C THR A 120 15.92 -16.55 19.83
N THR A 121 15.79 -17.46 20.79
CA THR A 121 14.50 -17.70 21.48
C THR A 121 13.93 -16.39 22.01
N GLY A 122 12.68 -16.11 21.67
CA GLY A 122 11.98 -14.91 22.11
C GLY A 122 10.82 -14.49 21.24
N VAL A 123 10.07 -13.52 21.75
CA VAL A 123 8.91 -12.90 21.11
C VAL A 123 9.34 -12.08 19.90
N GLY A 124 8.62 -12.18 18.78
CA GLY A 124 8.84 -11.38 17.59
C GLY A 124 8.66 -9.88 17.85
N ASN A 125 9.30 -9.04 17.06
CA ASN A 125 9.14 -7.59 17.18
C ASN A 125 7.83 -7.11 16.54
N ALA A 126 7.27 -6.04 17.10
CA ALA A 126 6.08 -5.42 16.54
C ALA A 126 6.37 -4.80 15.16
N GLY A 127 5.37 -4.82 14.29
CA GLY A 127 5.36 -3.99 13.09
C GLY A 127 5.24 -2.51 13.46
N ALA A 128 5.79 -1.63 12.63
CA ALA A 128 5.66 -0.20 12.83
C ALA A 128 4.29 0.32 12.35
N THR A 129 3.75 1.26 13.09
CA THR A 129 2.61 2.07 12.66
C THR A 129 3.02 2.88 11.44
N SER A 130 2.13 3.05 10.46
CA SER A 130 2.32 4.05 9.41
C SER A 130 2.47 5.45 10.05
N SER A 131 3.23 6.34 9.42
CA SER A 131 3.45 7.69 9.96
C SER A 131 2.12 8.35 10.30
N ASN A 132 2.06 8.99 11.48
CA ASN A 132 0.84 9.64 11.96
C ASN A 132 0.40 10.75 11.01
N CYS A 133 -0.81 10.62 10.53
CA CYS A 133 -1.55 11.68 9.89
C CYS A 133 -2.46 12.33 10.92
N SER A 134 -2.28 13.61 11.17
CA SER A 134 -3.08 14.33 12.17
C SER A 134 -4.56 14.47 11.78
N THR A 135 -4.89 14.24 10.51
CA THR A 135 -6.26 14.30 9.98
C THR A 135 -6.47 13.26 8.88
N ASN A 136 -6.90 12.04 9.24
CA ASN A 136 -7.33 11.05 8.27
C ASN A 136 -8.68 11.45 7.67
N LEU A 137 -8.66 12.14 6.55
CA LEU A 137 -9.90 12.48 5.81
C LEU A 137 -10.52 11.28 5.09
N LEU A 138 -9.75 10.22 4.84
CA LEU A 138 -10.15 9.10 3.98
C LEU A 138 -10.19 7.72 4.69
N GLY A 139 -10.07 7.70 6.00
CA GLY A 139 -10.16 6.45 6.77
C GLY A 139 -8.88 6.07 7.50
N GLN A 140 -8.97 4.99 8.30
CA GLN A 140 -7.80 4.46 9.00
C GLN A 140 -6.83 3.82 8.02
N ALA A 141 -5.54 4.08 8.21
CA ALA A 141 -4.53 3.27 7.55
C ALA A 141 -4.74 1.79 7.89
N PRO A 142 -4.74 0.91 6.91
CA PRO A 142 -4.95 -0.51 7.16
C PRO A 142 -3.88 -1.09 8.07
N GLN A 143 -4.32 -1.86 9.05
CA GLN A 143 -3.45 -2.49 10.03
C GLN A 143 -2.67 -3.65 9.40
N GLY A 144 -1.41 -3.83 9.80
CA GLY A 144 -0.65 -5.05 9.53
C GLY A 144 -1.19 -6.25 10.31
N GLY A 145 -0.72 -7.44 9.98
CA GLY A 145 -1.08 -8.67 10.71
C GLY A 145 -0.22 -8.90 11.96
N VAL A 146 -0.64 -9.81 12.82
CA VAL A 146 0.13 -10.29 13.96
C VAL A 146 1.05 -11.43 13.52
N GLY A 147 2.33 -11.39 13.90
CA GLY A 147 3.32 -12.43 13.59
C GLY A 147 2.93 -13.79 14.19
N GLY A 148 3.34 -14.87 13.56
CA GLY A 148 3.22 -16.21 14.09
C GLY A 148 4.11 -16.42 15.31
N GLY A 149 3.70 -17.25 16.23
CA GLY A 149 4.46 -17.64 17.42
C GLY A 149 4.81 -19.12 17.43
N VAL A 150 5.10 -19.63 18.63
CA VAL A 150 5.30 -21.04 18.94
C VAL A 150 4.32 -21.40 20.07
N SER A 151 3.68 -22.57 19.99
CA SER A 151 2.67 -22.97 20.97
C SER A 151 3.22 -23.80 22.14
N ALA A 152 4.43 -24.39 21.99
CA ALA A 152 5.04 -25.19 23.06
C ALA A 152 6.59 -25.12 22.98
N PRO A 153 7.30 -24.46 23.92
CA PRO A 153 6.74 -23.52 24.89
C PRO A 153 6.10 -22.31 24.23
N VAL A 154 5.19 -21.64 24.93
CA VAL A 154 4.45 -20.52 24.36
C VAL A 154 5.37 -19.30 24.15
N VAL A 155 5.66 -18.98 22.88
CA VAL A 155 6.38 -17.79 22.47
C VAL A 155 5.53 -17.01 21.46
N ALA A 156 5.12 -15.80 21.81
CA ALA A 156 4.25 -15.01 20.97
C ALA A 156 4.97 -14.45 19.73
N GLY A 157 4.26 -14.27 18.66
CA GLY A 157 4.68 -13.42 17.54
C GLY A 157 4.65 -11.93 17.92
N GLY A 158 5.28 -11.11 17.11
CA GLY A 158 5.23 -9.66 17.24
C GLY A 158 3.83 -9.12 16.94
N SER A 159 3.40 -8.10 17.67
CA SER A 159 2.12 -7.44 17.42
C SER A 159 2.08 -6.76 16.05
N ALA A 160 0.89 -6.59 15.52
CA ALA A 160 0.65 -5.77 14.33
C ALA A 160 1.08 -4.32 14.57
N GLY A 161 1.56 -3.65 13.52
CA GLY A 161 1.62 -2.19 13.51
C GLY A 161 0.21 -1.63 13.65
N ALA A 162 -0.01 -0.77 14.64
CA ALA A 162 -1.33 -0.21 14.90
C ALA A 162 -1.82 0.62 13.70
N ALA A 163 -3.13 0.57 13.44
CA ALA A 163 -3.74 1.60 12.60
C ALA A 163 -3.73 2.92 13.38
N PRO A 164 -3.28 4.05 12.79
CA PRO A 164 -3.44 5.32 13.45
C PRO A 164 -4.93 5.56 13.73
N SER A 165 -5.27 5.88 14.97
CA SER A 165 -6.66 6.17 15.34
C SER A 165 -7.15 7.41 14.61
N PRO A 166 -8.27 7.36 13.88
CA PRO A 166 -8.85 8.56 13.30
C PRO A 166 -9.36 9.45 14.43
N THR A 167 -8.94 10.70 14.42
CA THR A 167 -9.52 11.74 15.28
C THR A 167 -10.89 12.22 14.79
N ILE A 168 -11.29 11.80 13.59
CA ILE A 168 -12.56 12.17 12.96
C ILE A 168 -13.23 10.90 12.42
N PRO A 169 -14.56 10.69 12.66
CA PRO A 169 -15.29 9.56 12.09
C PRO A 169 -15.13 9.54 10.57
N GLN A 170 -14.94 8.33 10.03
CA GLN A 170 -14.85 8.12 8.58
C GLN A 170 -16.03 8.82 7.88
N ARG A 171 -15.74 9.89 7.19
CA ARG A 171 -16.64 10.46 6.20
C ARG A 171 -16.11 10.05 4.84
N TRP A 172 -17.01 9.65 3.97
CA TRP A 172 -16.71 9.39 2.57
C TRP A 172 -15.87 10.52 2.00
N PRO A 173 -14.82 10.22 1.21
CA PRO A 173 -14.06 11.25 0.57
C PRO A 173 -15.02 12.06 -0.32
N SER A 174 -15.30 13.27 0.10
CA SER A 174 -16.04 14.19 -0.77
C SER A 174 -15.11 14.59 -1.92
N LEU A 175 -15.70 14.98 -3.06
CA LEU A 175 -14.94 15.59 -4.14
C LEU A 175 -14.06 16.73 -3.59
N ALA A 176 -14.56 17.49 -2.61
CA ALA A 176 -13.78 18.53 -1.93
C ALA A 176 -12.54 17.96 -1.22
N SER A 177 -12.60 16.79 -0.54
CA SER A 177 -11.43 16.23 0.14
C SER A 177 -10.39 15.65 -0.83
N MET A 178 -10.81 15.12 -1.97
CA MET A 178 -9.92 14.69 -3.04
C MET A 178 -9.29 15.88 -3.78
N LEU A 179 -10.03 17.00 -3.91
CA LEU A 179 -9.56 18.26 -4.50
C LEU A 179 -8.69 19.06 -3.54
N THR A 180 -9.03 19.12 -2.25
CA THR A 180 -8.23 19.84 -1.24
C THR A 180 -6.91 19.13 -0.97
N ALA A 181 -6.84 17.83 -1.15
CA ALA A 181 -5.59 17.09 -1.14
C ALA A 181 -4.59 17.64 -2.20
N ARG A 182 -5.07 18.22 -3.29
CA ARG A 182 -4.24 18.93 -4.28
C ARG A 182 -3.80 20.32 -3.82
N LEU A 183 -4.61 21.01 -3.03
CA LEU A 183 -4.39 22.43 -2.69
C LEU A 183 -3.61 22.62 -1.38
N TYR A 184 -3.60 21.63 -0.52
CA TYR A 184 -2.88 21.67 0.75
C TYR A 184 -1.67 20.77 0.70
N ASN A 185 -0.50 21.37 0.71
CA ASN A 185 0.80 20.72 0.94
C ASN A 185 0.92 20.31 2.42
N ALA A 186 -0.15 19.79 2.99
CA ALA A 186 -0.17 19.27 4.33
C ALA A 186 0.16 17.79 4.26
N SER A 187 1.39 17.45 4.61
CA SER A 187 1.99 16.11 4.75
C SER A 187 1.19 15.12 5.63
N SER A 188 -0.11 15.26 5.74
CA SER A 188 -0.88 14.61 6.80
C SER A 188 -2.30 14.18 6.44
N THR A 189 -2.67 14.12 5.17
CA THR A 189 -4.06 13.76 4.79
C THR A 189 -4.26 12.31 4.39
N TRP A 190 -3.19 11.61 3.99
CA TRP A 190 -3.26 10.24 3.49
C TRP A 190 -2.16 9.38 4.11
N ASN A 191 -2.50 8.16 4.51
CA ASN A 191 -1.55 7.21 5.08
C ASN A 191 -1.44 5.96 4.23
N GLY A 192 -0.22 5.46 4.12
CA GLY A 192 0.03 4.09 3.67
C GLY A 192 -0.38 3.08 4.74
N GLY A 193 -0.34 1.80 4.44
CA GLY A 193 -0.62 0.72 5.38
C GLY A 193 0.42 0.60 6.49
N SER A 194 0.07 -0.02 7.60
CA SER A 194 0.98 -0.33 8.70
C SER A 194 1.71 -1.65 8.47
N GLY A 195 2.89 -1.81 9.07
CA GLY A 195 3.69 -3.04 8.95
C GLY A 195 3.12 -4.21 9.73
N GLY A 196 3.38 -5.42 9.26
CA GLY A 196 3.09 -6.67 9.97
C GLY A 196 4.11 -6.98 11.05
N GLY A 197 3.74 -7.73 12.07
CA GLY A 197 4.64 -8.19 13.13
C GLY A 197 5.61 -9.28 12.67
N GLY A 198 6.79 -9.34 13.26
CA GLY A 198 7.74 -10.44 13.04
C GLY A 198 7.31 -11.69 13.79
N GLY A 199 7.77 -12.87 13.36
CA GLY A 199 7.54 -14.14 14.05
C GLY A 199 8.33 -14.24 15.34
N GLY A 200 7.80 -14.96 16.33
CA GLY A 200 8.54 -15.43 17.51
C GLY A 200 9.19 -16.77 17.25
N CYS A 201 10.19 -17.15 18.04
CA CYS A 201 10.81 -18.47 17.94
C CYS A 201 11.22 -19.04 19.29
N ASP A 202 11.26 -20.39 19.36
CA ASP A 202 11.95 -21.18 20.36
C ASP A 202 12.99 -22.06 19.66
N LEU A 203 14.25 -21.82 19.96
CA LEU A 203 15.39 -22.51 19.35
C LEU A 203 15.96 -23.59 20.28
N THR A 204 15.23 -23.99 21.33
CA THR A 204 15.65 -25.04 22.23
C THR A 204 15.82 -26.36 21.48
N GLY A 205 17.00 -26.90 21.49
CA GLY A 205 17.35 -28.19 20.85
C GLY A 205 17.48 -28.11 19.31
N GLY A 206 17.67 -26.92 18.75
CA GLY A 206 17.87 -26.74 17.32
C GLY A 206 18.36 -25.36 16.95
N THR A 207 18.33 -25.06 15.66
CA THR A 207 18.67 -23.74 15.10
C THR A 207 17.56 -23.26 14.18
N GLY A 208 17.52 -22.00 13.91
CA GLY A 208 16.56 -21.42 12.99
C GLY A 208 16.43 -19.91 13.10
N SER A 209 15.46 -19.37 12.42
CA SER A 209 15.02 -17.99 12.55
C SER A 209 13.56 -17.85 12.16
N SER A 210 12.86 -16.95 12.81
CA SER A 210 11.48 -16.62 12.45
C SER A 210 11.41 -15.70 11.25
N GLY A 211 10.24 -15.64 10.62
CA GLY A 211 9.98 -14.73 9.52
C GLY A 211 9.84 -13.28 9.98
N ASN A 212 10.27 -12.35 9.14
CA ASN A 212 10.06 -10.92 9.37
C ASN A 212 8.68 -10.49 8.86
N GLY A 213 8.07 -9.48 9.46
CA GLY A 213 6.85 -8.87 8.95
C GLY A 213 7.09 -8.13 7.63
N GLY A 214 6.08 -8.09 6.77
CA GLY A 214 6.04 -7.24 5.59
C GLY A 214 5.74 -5.78 5.93
N SER A 215 6.22 -4.83 5.14
CA SER A 215 5.83 -3.42 5.31
C SER A 215 4.44 -3.14 4.74
N GLY A 216 3.82 -2.07 5.18
CA GLY A 216 2.56 -1.61 4.58
C GLY A 216 2.75 -1.13 3.14
N GLY A 217 1.68 -1.13 2.36
CA GLY A 217 1.60 -0.50 1.05
C GLY A 217 1.61 1.02 1.18
N GLY A 218 2.06 1.71 0.14
CA GLY A 218 2.15 3.15 0.07
C GLY A 218 0.89 3.81 -0.50
N ILE A 219 1.07 4.89 -1.27
CA ILE A 219 0.00 5.70 -1.82
C ILE A 219 0.24 5.90 -3.32
N VAL A 220 -0.76 5.56 -4.11
CA VAL A 220 -0.83 5.87 -5.54
C VAL A 220 -1.98 6.85 -5.77
N TRP A 221 -1.67 8.05 -6.28
CA TRP A 221 -2.67 9.04 -6.64
C TRP A 221 -2.51 9.48 -8.10
N ILE A 222 -3.56 9.31 -8.87
CA ILE A 222 -3.56 9.55 -10.31
C ILE A 222 -4.79 10.41 -10.67
N ALA A 223 -4.56 11.49 -11.39
CA ALA A 223 -5.61 12.24 -12.08
C ALA A 223 -5.30 12.23 -13.58
N ALA A 224 -6.07 11.50 -14.36
CA ALA A 224 -5.91 11.41 -15.80
C ALA A 224 -7.24 11.59 -16.51
N LYS A 225 -7.29 12.41 -17.58
CA LYS A 225 -8.53 12.65 -18.31
C LYS A 225 -9.14 11.35 -18.85
N THR A 226 -8.29 10.48 -19.37
CA THR A 226 -8.65 9.12 -19.83
C THR A 226 -7.64 8.12 -19.31
N ILE A 227 -8.09 6.95 -18.86
CA ILE A 227 -7.23 5.86 -18.39
C ILE A 227 -7.49 4.61 -19.23
N VAL A 228 -6.43 4.03 -19.79
CA VAL A 228 -6.39 2.73 -20.45
C VAL A 228 -5.42 1.86 -19.69
N ASN A 229 -5.91 1.15 -18.66
CA ASN A 229 -5.09 0.25 -17.87
C ASN A 229 -5.31 -1.20 -18.30
N ASN A 230 -4.31 -1.80 -18.92
CA ASN A 230 -4.23 -3.23 -19.25
C ASN A 230 -3.17 -3.94 -18.40
N GLY A 231 -2.48 -3.21 -17.52
CA GLY A 231 -1.52 -3.70 -16.55
C GLY A 231 -2.06 -3.66 -15.12
N VAL A 232 -1.23 -3.24 -14.18
CA VAL A 232 -1.58 -3.21 -12.75
C VAL A 232 -1.34 -1.81 -12.16
N ILE A 233 -2.31 -1.29 -11.42
CA ILE A 233 -2.15 -0.13 -10.54
C ILE A 233 -2.33 -0.62 -9.10
N SER A 234 -1.30 -0.50 -8.24
CA SER A 234 -1.37 -1.12 -6.91
C SER A 234 -0.67 -0.36 -5.79
N ALA A 235 -1.19 -0.58 -4.58
CA ALA A 235 -0.57 -0.17 -3.32
C ALA A 235 -0.75 -1.30 -2.29
N ASN A 236 -0.29 -2.52 -2.62
CA ASN A 236 -0.48 -3.70 -1.79
C ASN A 236 0.47 -3.70 -0.59
N GLY A 237 0.07 -4.34 0.50
CA GLY A 237 0.96 -4.64 1.62
C GLY A 237 2.00 -5.70 1.24
N GLY A 238 3.20 -5.60 1.81
CA GLY A 238 4.26 -6.60 1.63
C GLY A 238 3.91 -7.91 2.34
N ALA A 239 4.25 -9.04 1.74
CA ALA A 239 4.08 -10.35 2.38
C ALA A 239 5.02 -10.50 3.59
N GLY A 240 4.61 -11.26 4.59
CA GLY A 240 5.47 -11.71 5.67
C GLY A 240 6.47 -12.76 5.19
N GLY A 241 7.63 -12.80 5.82
CA GLY A 241 8.69 -13.79 5.54
C GLY A 241 8.38 -15.15 6.13
N ASN A 242 8.91 -16.18 5.50
CA ASN A 242 8.85 -17.53 6.02
C ASN A 242 9.89 -17.76 7.13
N ALA A 243 9.58 -18.62 8.07
CA ALA A 243 10.51 -19.10 9.07
C ALA A 243 11.34 -20.28 8.57
N VAL A 244 12.47 -20.54 9.24
CA VAL A 244 13.25 -21.76 9.10
C VAL A 244 13.58 -22.31 10.49
N ALA A 245 13.55 -23.63 10.66
CA ALA A 245 13.89 -24.31 11.90
C ALA A 245 14.46 -25.71 11.61
N THR A 246 15.37 -26.17 12.45
CA THR A 246 15.98 -27.50 12.37
C THR A 246 15.97 -28.17 13.76
N GLY A 247 16.11 -29.48 13.81
CA GLY A 247 16.06 -30.22 15.08
C GLY A 247 14.67 -30.08 15.73
N THR A 248 14.64 -29.80 17.03
CA THR A 248 13.41 -29.59 17.79
C THR A 248 13.00 -28.13 17.90
N ALA A 249 13.73 -27.22 17.24
CA ALA A 249 13.39 -25.80 17.20
C ALA A 249 12.06 -25.57 16.51
N SER A 250 11.41 -24.45 16.87
CA SER A 250 10.18 -23.96 16.26
C SER A 250 10.24 -22.46 16.05
N ALA A 251 9.75 -21.99 14.90
CA ALA A 251 9.76 -20.59 14.55
C ALA A 251 8.50 -20.18 13.80
N GLY A 252 7.92 -19.07 14.19
CA GLY A 252 6.72 -18.48 13.57
C GLY A 252 7.07 -17.69 12.31
N GLY A 253 6.18 -17.70 11.31
CA GLY A 253 6.29 -16.85 10.14
C GLY A 253 6.03 -15.36 10.48
N GLY A 254 6.52 -14.45 9.67
CA GLY A 254 6.18 -13.04 9.76
C GLY A 254 4.77 -12.75 9.25
N ALA A 255 4.14 -11.72 9.76
CA ALA A 255 2.82 -11.29 9.29
C ALA A 255 2.91 -10.41 8.04
N GLY A 256 1.85 -10.35 7.26
CA GLY A 256 1.71 -9.42 6.16
C GLY A 256 1.49 -7.97 6.61
N GLY A 257 1.95 -7.01 5.83
CA GLY A 257 1.64 -5.59 6.00
C GLY A 257 0.21 -5.26 5.56
N GLY A 258 -0.34 -4.16 6.06
CA GLY A 258 -1.61 -3.63 5.58
C GLY A 258 -1.49 -3.07 4.15
N GLY A 259 -2.54 -3.16 3.36
CA GLY A 259 -2.63 -2.49 2.07
C GLY A 259 -2.52 -0.98 2.22
N GLY A 260 -2.22 -0.28 1.14
CA GLY A 260 -2.13 1.17 1.10
C GLY A 260 -3.39 1.82 0.55
N LEU A 261 -3.20 2.86 -0.23
CA LEU A 261 -4.29 3.63 -0.82
C LEU A 261 -4.04 3.89 -2.31
N VAL A 262 -5.07 3.66 -3.12
CA VAL A 262 -5.08 4.02 -4.53
C VAL A 262 -6.24 4.99 -4.78
N GLY A 263 -5.94 6.20 -5.23
CA GLY A 263 -6.91 7.21 -5.64
C GLY A 263 -6.80 7.48 -7.13
N ILE A 264 -7.89 7.29 -7.86
CA ILE A 264 -7.98 7.51 -9.30
C ILE A 264 -9.09 8.51 -9.59
N ILE A 265 -8.76 9.55 -10.33
CA ILE A 265 -9.69 10.57 -10.80
C ILE A 265 -9.60 10.62 -12.32
N THR A 266 -10.74 10.50 -12.99
CA THR A 266 -10.81 10.54 -14.45
C THR A 266 -12.05 11.27 -14.94
N GLN A 267 -12.04 11.73 -16.17
CA GLN A 267 -13.22 12.37 -16.81
C GLN A 267 -13.99 11.40 -17.69
N THR A 268 -13.32 10.44 -18.31
CA THR A 268 -13.96 9.47 -19.18
C THR A 268 -13.83 8.09 -18.61
N THR A 269 -14.88 7.29 -18.72
CA THR A 269 -14.81 5.85 -18.41
C THR A 269 -13.91 5.17 -19.41
N GLY A 270 -12.81 4.61 -18.95
CA GLY A 270 -11.86 3.81 -19.74
C GLY A 270 -11.79 2.37 -19.25
N SER A 271 -10.76 1.66 -19.66
CA SER A 271 -10.43 0.36 -19.07
C SER A 271 -9.60 0.59 -17.81
N TYR A 272 -10.09 0.14 -16.66
CA TYR A 272 -9.36 0.30 -15.39
C TYR A 272 -8.50 -0.91 -15.04
N GLY A 273 -8.63 -2.03 -15.76
CA GLY A 273 -7.81 -3.23 -15.56
C GLY A 273 -7.76 -3.69 -14.10
N VAL A 274 -6.57 -4.08 -13.65
CA VAL A 274 -6.34 -4.49 -12.26
C VAL A 274 -5.92 -3.29 -11.43
N VAL A 275 -6.73 -2.95 -10.41
CA VAL A 275 -6.42 -1.90 -9.43
C VAL A 275 -6.60 -2.47 -8.03
N THR A 276 -5.55 -2.48 -7.20
CA THR A 276 -5.56 -3.16 -5.90
C THR A 276 -4.85 -2.38 -4.81
N ALA A 277 -5.32 -2.56 -3.60
CA ALA A 277 -4.66 -2.17 -2.35
C ALA A 277 -4.80 -3.31 -1.32
N SER A 278 -4.45 -4.53 -1.73
CA SER A 278 -4.63 -5.74 -0.96
C SER A 278 -3.66 -5.84 0.21
N ALA A 279 -4.06 -6.53 1.25
CA ALA A 279 -3.18 -6.90 2.36
C ALA A 279 -2.03 -7.81 1.90
N GLY A 280 -0.90 -7.71 2.56
CA GLY A 280 0.15 -8.72 2.48
C GLY A 280 -0.28 -10.01 3.15
N LEU A 281 0.09 -11.14 2.59
CA LEU A 281 -0.14 -12.45 3.20
C LEU A 281 0.88 -12.70 4.32
N GLY A 282 0.50 -13.48 5.33
CA GLY A 282 1.44 -13.99 6.32
C GLY A 282 2.37 -15.05 5.71
N GLY A 283 3.61 -15.10 6.19
CA GLY A 283 4.56 -16.16 5.84
C GLY A 283 4.24 -17.50 6.51
N THR A 284 5.06 -18.51 6.29
CA THR A 284 4.89 -19.83 6.91
C THR A 284 5.78 -19.99 8.13
N GLY A 285 5.27 -20.64 9.18
CA GLY A 285 6.08 -21.12 10.30
C GLY A 285 6.85 -22.39 9.95
N ALA A 286 7.86 -22.73 10.75
CA ALA A 286 8.69 -23.92 10.61
C ALA A 286 8.92 -24.60 11.96
N GLY A 287 9.20 -25.93 11.96
CA GLY A 287 9.47 -26.72 13.15
C GLY A 287 8.27 -27.47 13.69
N ILE A 288 8.29 -27.83 14.99
CA ILE A 288 7.33 -28.79 15.58
C ILE A 288 5.97 -28.14 15.89
N ALA A 289 5.97 -26.89 16.36
CA ALA A 289 4.76 -26.27 16.90
C ALA A 289 4.62 -24.77 16.53
N PRO A 290 4.81 -24.38 15.25
CA PRO A 290 4.62 -22.99 14.86
C PRO A 290 3.12 -22.65 14.85
N THR A 291 2.78 -21.43 15.24
CA THR A 291 1.45 -20.87 15.00
C THR A 291 1.45 -20.03 13.74
N ALA A 292 0.33 -20.05 13.01
CA ALA A 292 0.21 -19.28 11.78
C ALA A 292 0.20 -17.77 12.05
N PRO A 293 0.94 -16.97 11.26
CA PRO A 293 0.81 -15.54 11.31
C PRO A 293 -0.49 -15.07 10.64
N VAL A 294 -0.88 -13.85 10.92
CA VAL A 294 -2.08 -13.23 10.34
C VAL A 294 -1.69 -12.36 9.14
N SER A 295 -2.48 -12.39 8.09
CA SER A 295 -2.38 -11.41 7.00
C SER A 295 -2.70 -10.01 7.51
N GLY A 296 -2.23 -8.97 6.82
CA GLY A 296 -2.66 -7.60 7.07
C GLY A 296 -4.15 -7.40 6.77
N LYS A 297 -4.60 -6.16 6.81
CA LYS A 297 -5.92 -5.74 6.32
C LYS A 297 -5.80 -5.05 4.98
N ASP A 298 -6.80 -5.24 4.12
CA ASP A 298 -6.85 -4.56 2.84
C ASP A 298 -6.89 -3.04 3.01
N GLY A 299 -6.27 -2.35 2.07
CA GLY A 299 -6.32 -0.93 1.90
C GLY A 299 -7.56 -0.46 1.18
N THR A 300 -7.48 0.72 0.59
CA THR A 300 -8.63 1.35 -0.05
C THR A 300 -8.31 1.74 -1.49
N VAL A 301 -9.27 1.50 -2.38
CA VAL A 301 -9.24 1.96 -3.77
C VAL A 301 -10.42 2.91 -3.97
N HIS A 302 -10.14 4.13 -4.39
CA HIS A 302 -11.15 5.14 -4.69
C HIS A 302 -11.12 5.50 -6.17
N PHE A 303 -12.27 5.44 -6.81
CA PHE A 303 -12.49 5.93 -8.16
C PHE A 303 -13.44 7.13 -8.14
N LEU A 304 -13.05 8.21 -8.82
CA LEU A 304 -13.89 9.37 -9.06
C LEU A 304 -13.94 9.66 -10.56
N VAL A 305 -15.14 9.62 -11.14
CA VAL A 305 -15.36 9.99 -12.53
C VAL A 305 -16.02 11.37 -12.54
N LEU A 306 -15.35 12.34 -13.18
CA LEU A 306 -15.85 13.70 -13.37
C LEU A 306 -16.63 13.74 -14.68
N ALA A 307 -17.95 13.79 -14.61
CA ALA A 307 -18.83 13.86 -15.78
C ALA A 307 -19.19 15.30 -16.17
#